data_946729f899f35a290a3c2d05be585c9a
#
_entry.id   946729f899f35a290a3c2d05be585c9a
#
_cell.length_a   1.000
_cell.length_b   1.000
_cell.length_c   1.000
_cell.angle_alpha   90.00
_cell.angle_beta   90.00
_cell.angle_gamma   90.00
#
_symmetry.space_group_name_H-M   'P 1'
#
loop_
_entity.id
_entity.type
_entity.pdbx_description
1 polymer ?
#
loop_
_entity_poly.entity_id
_entity_poly.type
_entity_poly.pdbx_seq_one_letter_code
_entity_poly.pdbx_strand_id
1 'polypeptide(L)'
;MNPIIVDGHQDIAWNYFNNGRDFLHSAWRKRRREVIDPTFVSRYGRCMSGLPEAILGRVAVICGAIFVSPASAKMYPDEKILYETPEEAYQLGMRQLEYYERLASDSERIRLVLTQRDLDDVLATWEEGKGLEDHRLGIVLLMEGA
;
A
#
# COMPACT_ATOMS: atom_id res chain seq x y z
N MET A 1 25.28 -1.41 -11.70
CA MET A 1 24.24 -1.17 -10.65
C MET A 1 22.87 -1.28 -11.32
N ASN A 2 22.01 -2.19 -10.89
CA ASN A 2 20.65 -2.28 -11.43
C ASN A 2 19.79 -1.19 -10.79
N PRO A 3 19.01 -0.41 -11.55
CA PRO A 3 18.20 0.68 -11.00
C PRO A 3 17.12 0.15 -10.03
N ILE A 4 16.81 0.94 -9.03
CA ILE A 4 15.65 0.77 -8.17
C ILE A 4 14.52 1.69 -8.64
N ILE A 5 13.29 1.37 -8.23
CA ILE A 5 12.10 2.16 -8.53
C ILE A 5 11.63 2.82 -7.24
N VAL A 6 11.27 4.09 -7.35
CA VAL A 6 10.49 4.82 -6.35
C VAL A 6 9.11 5.06 -6.94
N ASP A 7 8.08 4.53 -6.28
CA ASP A 7 6.69 4.72 -6.67
C ASP A 7 6.10 5.88 -5.87
N GLY A 8 5.74 6.94 -6.55
CA GLY A 8 5.28 8.19 -5.95
C GLY A 8 3.87 8.14 -5.37
N HIS A 9 3.07 7.08 -5.62
CA HIS A 9 1.71 7.00 -5.09
C HIS A 9 1.12 5.59 -5.17
N GLN A 10 0.70 5.05 -4.03
CA GLN A 10 -0.12 3.82 -3.98
C GLN A 10 -1.17 3.88 -2.86
N ASP A 11 -2.42 3.56 -3.20
CA ASP A 11 -3.56 3.47 -2.28
C ASP A 11 -3.60 2.11 -1.55
N ILE A 12 -2.52 1.75 -0.86
CA ILE A 12 -2.38 0.43 -0.24
C ILE A 12 -3.44 0.22 0.84
N ALA A 13 -3.56 1.18 1.78
CA ALA A 13 -4.52 1.09 2.87
C ALA A 13 -5.97 1.17 2.37
N TRP A 14 -6.27 2.08 1.43
CA TRP A 14 -7.60 2.18 0.82
C TRP A 14 -8.02 0.86 0.16
N ASN A 15 -7.13 0.24 -0.61
CA ASN A 15 -7.37 -1.05 -1.26
C ASN A 15 -7.57 -2.19 -0.24
N TYR A 16 -6.89 -2.15 0.90
CA TYR A 16 -7.09 -3.12 1.97
C TYR A 16 -8.52 -3.02 2.55
N PHE A 17 -8.95 -1.82 2.95
CA PHE A 17 -10.23 -1.63 3.61
C PHE A 17 -11.43 -1.75 2.66
N ASN A 18 -11.34 -1.24 1.44
CA ASN A 18 -12.43 -1.32 0.46
C ASN A 18 -12.49 -2.67 -0.24
N ASN A 19 -11.35 -3.22 -0.64
CA ASN A 19 -11.26 -4.35 -1.56
C ASN A 19 -10.72 -5.64 -0.91
N GLY A 20 -10.32 -5.60 0.37
CA GLY A 20 -9.69 -6.75 1.04
C GLY A 20 -8.32 -7.15 0.45
N ARG A 21 -7.64 -6.21 -0.21
CA ARG A 21 -6.36 -6.44 -0.89
C ARG A 21 -5.19 -6.25 0.08
N ASP A 22 -4.90 -7.26 0.89
CA ASP A 22 -3.74 -7.23 1.79
C ASP A 22 -2.43 -7.15 0.99
N PHE A 23 -1.64 -6.11 1.28
CA PHE A 23 -0.39 -5.83 0.57
C PHE A 23 0.71 -6.86 0.81
N LEU A 24 0.73 -7.52 1.99
CA LEU A 24 1.69 -8.59 2.29
C LEU A 24 1.55 -9.79 1.34
N HIS A 25 0.38 -9.94 0.71
CA HIS A 25 0.10 -11.05 -0.18
C HIS A 25 0.40 -10.71 -1.64
N SER A 26 0.86 -11.73 -2.37
CA SER A 26 1.11 -11.65 -3.81
C SER A 26 -0.12 -11.13 -4.58
N ALA A 27 0.12 -10.22 -5.53
CA ALA A 27 -0.89 -9.75 -6.47
C ALA A 27 -1.53 -10.92 -7.26
N TRP A 28 -0.75 -11.93 -7.64
CA TRP A 28 -1.24 -13.12 -8.32
C TRP A 28 -2.22 -13.92 -7.47
N ARG A 29 -1.94 -14.07 -6.16
CA ARG A 29 -2.83 -14.74 -5.23
C ARG A 29 -4.16 -13.99 -5.09
N LYS A 30 -4.11 -12.66 -5.01
CA LYS A 30 -5.30 -11.80 -4.96
C LYS A 30 -6.13 -11.91 -6.24
N ARG A 31 -5.50 -11.79 -7.41
CA ARG A 31 -6.16 -11.95 -8.72
C ARG A 31 -6.89 -13.27 -8.88
N ARG A 32 -6.30 -14.38 -8.42
CA ARG A 32 -6.95 -15.70 -8.47
C ARG A 32 -8.23 -15.77 -7.64
N ARG A 33 -8.38 -14.95 -6.62
CA ARG A 33 -9.63 -14.82 -5.85
C ARG A 33 -10.61 -13.87 -6.53
N GLU A 34 -10.14 -12.77 -7.07
CA GLU A 34 -10.94 -11.73 -7.71
C GLU A 34 -11.66 -12.23 -8.99
N VAL A 35 -11.05 -13.14 -9.75
CA VAL A 35 -11.67 -13.67 -10.98
C VAL A 35 -12.96 -14.45 -10.74
N ILE A 36 -13.24 -14.84 -9.48
CA ILE A 36 -14.49 -15.52 -9.11
C ILE A 36 -15.69 -14.55 -9.15
N ASP A 37 -15.42 -13.24 -8.98
CA ASP A 37 -16.42 -12.17 -9.07
C ASP A 37 -16.13 -11.22 -10.24
N PRO A 38 -16.69 -11.47 -11.43
CA PRO A 38 -16.50 -10.60 -12.59
C PRO A 38 -16.99 -9.16 -12.36
N THR A 39 -18.01 -8.97 -11.51
CA THR A 39 -18.57 -7.65 -11.19
C THR A 39 -17.55 -6.84 -10.38
N PHE A 40 -16.89 -7.47 -9.43
CA PHE A 40 -15.79 -6.86 -8.68
C PHE A 40 -14.65 -6.43 -9.61
N VAL A 41 -14.21 -7.33 -10.50
CA VAL A 41 -13.12 -7.04 -11.46
C VAL A 41 -13.52 -5.92 -12.44
N SER A 42 -14.78 -5.90 -12.91
CA SER A 42 -15.26 -4.83 -13.79
C SER A 42 -15.26 -3.46 -13.11
N ARG A 43 -15.50 -3.43 -11.79
CA ARG A 43 -15.61 -2.21 -11.00
C ARG A 43 -14.25 -1.69 -10.50
N TYR A 44 -13.46 -2.56 -9.91
CA TYR A 44 -12.21 -2.19 -9.22
C TYR A 44 -10.93 -2.62 -9.97
N GLY A 45 -11.07 -3.19 -11.14
CA GLY A 45 -9.93 -3.78 -11.86
C GLY A 45 -9.33 -4.98 -11.14
N ARG A 46 -8.26 -5.51 -11.70
CA ARG A 46 -7.49 -6.59 -11.07
C ARG A 46 -6.42 -6.01 -10.16
N CYS A 47 -6.15 -6.66 -9.05
CA CYS A 47 -5.07 -6.28 -8.16
C CYS A 47 -3.72 -6.22 -8.91
N MET A 48 -3.00 -5.11 -8.79
CA MET A 48 -1.73 -4.88 -9.50
C MET A 48 -0.52 -4.93 -8.57
N SER A 49 -0.70 -4.75 -7.25
CA SER A 49 0.39 -4.59 -6.30
C SER A 49 0.37 -5.63 -5.18
N GLY A 50 1.55 -5.93 -4.66
CA GLY A 50 1.78 -6.77 -3.50
C GLY A 50 3.26 -6.74 -3.15
N LEU A 51 3.60 -6.97 -1.88
CA LEU A 51 4.97 -6.93 -1.41
C LEU A 51 5.91 -7.84 -2.22
N PRO A 52 5.56 -9.11 -2.51
CA PRO A 52 6.45 -9.97 -3.29
C PRO A 52 6.77 -9.41 -4.67
N GLU A 53 5.77 -8.89 -5.39
CA GLU A 53 5.96 -8.32 -6.73
C GLU A 53 6.68 -6.98 -6.68
N ALA A 54 6.47 -6.16 -5.64
CA ALA A 54 7.21 -4.91 -5.44
C ALA A 54 8.70 -5.19 -5.28
N ILE A 55 9.07 -6.16 -4.43
CA ILE A 55 10.46 -6.55 -4.23
C ILE A 55 11.07 -7.14 -5.52
N LEU A 56 10.36 -8.05 -6.20
CA LEU A 56 10.82 -8.63 -7.47
C LEU A 56 10.98 -7.57 -8.57
N GLY A 57 10.07 -6.59 -8.60
CA GLY A 57 10.10 -5.46 -9.53
C GLY A 57 11.09 -4.36 -9.17
N ARG A 58 11.89 -4.56 -8.09
CA ARG A 58 12.88 -3.59 -7.59
C ARG A 58 12.28 -2.25 -7.14
N VAL A 59 11.04 -2.26 -6.65
CA VAL A 59 10.43 -1.10 -6.00
C VAL A 59 10.98 -1.00 -4.58
N ALA A 60 11.87 -0.04 -4.37
CA ALA A 60 12.54 0.15 -3.09
C ALA A 60 11.77 1.07 -2.15
N VAL A 61 11.03 2.04 -2.70
CA VAL A 61 10.26 3.01 -1.93
C VAL A 61 8.90 3.22 -2.58
N ILE A 62 7.87 3.31 -1.75
CA ILE A 62 6.50 3.67 -2.15
C ILE A 62 6.01 4.84 -1.30
N CYS A 63 5.36 5.83 -1.90
CA CYS A 63 4.53 6.77 -1.17
C CYS A 63 3.15 6.14 -0.95
N GLY A 64 2.89 5.68 0.29
CA GLY A 64 1.65 5.03 0.67
C GLY A 64 0.59 6.06 1.08
N ALA A 65 -0.51 6.14 0.33
CA ALA A 65 -1.54 7.14 0.54
C ALA A 65 -2.46 6.81 1.72
N ILE A 66 -2.77 7.85 2.50
CA ILE A 66 -3.90 7.88 3.43
C ILE A 66 -4.97 8.73 2.74
N PHE A 67 -6.07 8.11 2.38
CA PHE A 67 -7.16 8.75 1.64
C PHE A 67 -8.52 8.34 2.17
N VAL A 68 -9.39 9.33 2.38
CA VAL A 68 -10.80 9.13 2.73
C VAL A 68 -11.68 10.01 1.85
N SER A 69 -12.84 9.50 1.41
CA SER A 69 -13.77 10.24 0.57
C SER A 69 -14.99 10.72 1.35
N PRO A 70 -15.54 11.91 1.06
CA PRO A 70 -16.86 12.27 1.58
C PRO A 70 -17.93 11.32 1.01
N ALA A 71 -18.93 11.00 1.81
CA ALA A 71 -20.01 10.09 1.40
C ALA A 71 -20.80 10.63 0.17
N SER A 72 -20.79 11.95 -0.02
CA SER A 72 -21.38 12.61 -1.22
C SER A 72 -20.61 12.30 -2.51
N ALA A 73 -19.33 11.87 -2.44
CA ALA A 73 -18.50 11.51 -3.58
C ALA A 73 -18.45 9.98 -3.82
N LYS A 74 -19.31 9.22 -3.16
CA LYS A 74 -19.38 7.77 -3.31
C LYS A 74 -19.58 7.37 -4.76
N MET A 75 -18.62 6.59 -5.29
CA MET A 75 -18.68 6.10 -6.68
C MET A 75 -19.31 4.70 -6.80
N TYR A 76 -19.10 3.84 -5.80
CA TYR A 76 -19.58 2.46 -5.82
C TYR A 76 -20.39 2.12 -4.57
N PRO A 77 -21.45 1.29 -4.69
CA PRO A 77 -22.35 0.98 -3.57
C PRO A 77 -21.65 0.33 -2.36
N ASP A 78 -20.56 -0.38 -2.59
CA ASP A 78 -19.80 -1.15 -1.60
C ASP A 78 -18.54 -0.47 -1.08
N GLU A 79 -18.32 0.82 -1.42
CA GLU A 79 -17.26 1.63 -0.79
C GLU A 79 -17.47 1.76 0.71
N LYS A 80 -16.38 1.60 1.47
CA LYS A 80 -16.38 1.53 2.94
C LYS A 80 -15.63 2.68 3.60
N ILE A 81 -14.69 3.32 2.88
CA ILE A 81 -13.87 4.42 3.41
C ILE A 81 -14.52 5.75 3.01
N LEU A 82 -15.66 6.02 3.61
CA LEU A 82 -16.47 7.21 3.37
C LEU A 82 -16.79 7.90 4.70
N TYR A 83 -16.80 9.22 4.71
CA TYR A 83 -17.14 10.03 5.88
C TYR A 83 -18.27 11.01 5.59
N GLU A 84 -19.04 11.32 6.63
CA GLU A 84 -20.05 12.39 6.63
C GLU A 84 -19.62 13.57 7.50
N THR A 85 -18.75 13.31 8.49
CA THR A 85 -18.29 14.31 9.45
C THR A 85 -16.76 14.36 9.50
N PRO A 86 -16.15 15.49 9.92
CA PRO A 86 -14.72 15.60 10.12
C PRO A 86 -14.16 14.57 11.12
N GLU A 87 -14.92 14.23 12.15
CA GLU A 87 -14.53 13.23 13.13
C GLU A 87 -14.41 11.83 12.49
N GLU A 88 -15.36 11.45 11.65
CA GLU A 88 -15.29 10.19 10.89
C GLU A 88 -14.11 10.18 9.93
N ALA A 89 -13.83 11.30 9.24
CA ALA A 89 -12.66 11.43 8.38
C ALA A 89 -11.37 11.18 9.16
N TYR A 90 -11.24 11.78 10.34
CA TYR A 90 -10.11 11.59 11.23
C TYR A 90 -9.97 10.10 11.64
N GLN A 91 -11.04 9.47 12.10
CA GLN A 91 -11.02 8.07 12.52
C GLN A 91 -10.64 7.12 11.38
N LEU A 92 -11.15 7.36 10.17
CA LEU A 92 -10.81 6.57 8.98
C LEU A 92 -9.36 6.79 8.55
N GLY A 93 -8.84 8.01 8.65
CA GLY A 93 -7.44 8.31 8.40
C GLY A 93 -6.52 7.60 9.40
N MET A 94 -6.85 7.66 10.70
CA MET A 94 -6.09 6.96 11.74
C MET A 94 -6.07 5.44 11.55
N ARG A 95 -7.18 4.82 11.14
CA ARG A 95 -7.23 3.39 10.81
C ARG A 95 -6.30 3.02 9.65
N GLN A 96 -6.13 3.90 8.67
CA GLN A 96 -5.20 3.68 7.57
C GLN A 96 -3.74 3.82 8.03
N LEU A 97 -3.45 4.78 8.92
CA LEU A 97 -2.14 4.91 9.55
C LEU A 97 -1.79 3.63 10.35
N GLU A 98 -2.69 3.17 11.22
CA GLU A 98 -2.52 1.92 11.99
C GLU A 98 -2.27 0.71 11.08
N TYR A 99 -2.90 0.68 9.89
CA TYR A 99 -2.65 -0.39 8.93
C TYR A 99 -1.22 -0.36 8.39
N TYR A 100 -0.66 0.81 8.08
CA TYR A 100 0.73 0.94 7.65
C TYR A 100 1.72 0.57 8.76
N GLU A 101 1.45 0.97 10.00
CA GLU A 101 2.24 0.57 11.17
C GLU A 101 2.22 -0.95 11.35
N ARG A 102 1.05 -1.57 11.19
CA ARG A 102 0.91 -3.03 11.23
C ARG A 102 1.68 -3.72 10.11
N LEU A 103 1.62 -3.22 8.88
CA LEU A 103 2.41 -3.79 7.77
C LEU A 103 3.91 -3.83 8.10
N ALA A 104 4.43 -2.77 8.72
CA ALA A 104 5.83 -2.70 9.12
C ALA A 104 6.15 -3.61 10.32
N SER A 105 5.18 -3.82 11.22
CA SER A 105 5.31 -4.74 12.35
C SER A 105 5.24 -6.21 11.93
N ASP A 106 4.36 -6.54 10.98
CA ASP A 106 4.09 -7.91 10.54
C ASP A 106 5.14 -8.43 9.54
N SER A 107 6.00 -7.55 9.01
CA SER A 107 7.01 -7.93 8.02
C SER A 107 8.32 -7.18 8.19
N GLU A 108 9.39 -7.91 8.47
CA GLU A 108 10.75 -7.36 8.49
C GLU A 108 11.19 -6.77 7.13
N ARG A 109 10.45 -7.05 6.07
CA ARG A 109 10.70 -6.55 4.72
C ARG A 109 10.05 -5.20 4.44
N ILE A 110 9.29 -4.64 5.38
CA ILE A 110 8.68 -3.30 5.27
C ILE A 110 9.25 -2.39 6.35
N ARG A 111 9.61 -1.18 5.95
CA ARG A 111 10.04 -0.10 6.86
C ARG A 111 9.18 1.14 6.62
N LEU A 112 8.58 1.71 7.66
CA LEU A 112 8.08 3.08 7.59
C LEU A 112 9.25 4.03 7.57
N VAL A 113 9.28 4.90 6.58
CA VAL A 113 10.32 5.90 6.39
C VAL A 113 9.86 7.20 7.02
N LEU A 114 10.28 7.43 8.26
CA LEU A 114 9.93 8.63 9.03
C LEU A 114 11.10 9.62 9.09
N THR A 115 12.32 9.13 8.83
CA THR A 115 13.56 9.92 8.89
C THR A 115 14.46 9.60 7.70
N GLN A 116 15.45 10.48 7.45
CA GLN A 116 16.50 10.21 6.46
C GLN A 116 17.22 8.89 6.74
N ARG A 117 17.48 8.58 8.02
CA ARG A 117 18.13 7.34 8.42
C ARG A 117 17.30 6.11 8.03
N ASP A 118 15.97 6.14 8.20
CA ASP A 118 15.13 5.04 7.76
C ASP A 118 15.23 4.81 6.26
N LEU A 119 15.29 5.90 5.48
CA LEU A 119 15.47 5.80 4.04
C LEU A 119 16.84 5.21 3.69
N ASP A 120 17.91 5.69 4.31
CA ASP A 120 19.26 5.19 4.08
C ASP A 120 19.37 3.70 4.42
N ASP A 121 18.76 3.26 5.54
CA ASP A 121 18.70 1.86 5.95
C ASP A 121 17.95 0.99 4.92
N VAL A 122 16.87 1.49 4.30
CA VAL A 122 16.17 0.80 3.22
C VAL A 122 17.06 0.71 1.97
N LEU A 123 17.62 1.83 1.52
CA LEU A 123 18.43 1.89 0.30
C LEU A 123 19.68 1.02 0.39
N ALA A 124 20.31 0.93 1.56
CA ALA A 124 21.44 0.05 1.79
C ALA A 124 21.14 -1.44 1.52
N THR A 125 19.87 -1.85 1.65
CA THR A 125 19.46 -3.22 1.33
C THR A 125 19.41 -3.52 -0.17
N TRP A 126 19.50 -2.49 -1.03
CA TRP A 126 19.45 -2.58 -2.48
C TRP A 126 20.80 -2.41 -3.17
N GLU A 127 21.88 -2.26 -2.37
CA GLU A 127 23.24 -2.12 -2.88
C GLU A 127 23.73 -3.40 -3.58
N GLU A 128 24.80 -3.24 -4.33
CA GLU A 128 25.43 -4.37 -5.03
C GLU A 128 25.92 -5.44 -4.05
N GLY A 129 25.68 -6.69 -4.37
CA GLY A 129 26.03 -7.83 -3.51
C GLY A 129 24.92 -8.27 -2.54
N LYS A 130 23.81 -7.52 -2.45
CA LYS A 130 22.63 -7.92 -1.68
C LYS A 130 21.75 -8.89 -2.47
N GLY A 131 21.23 -9.90 -1.78
CA GLY A 131 20.28 -10.88 -2.32
C GLY A 131 18.83 -10.39 -2.24
N LEU A 132 17.94 -11.11 -2.92
CA LEU A 132 16.52 -10.81 -2.91
C LEU A 132 15.91 -10.83 -1.50
N GLU A 133 16.44 -11.72 -0.65
CA GLU A 133 16.03 -11.87 0.76
C GLU A 133 16.42 -10.68 1.64
N ASP A 134 17.47 -9.94 1.26
CA ASP A 134 17.91 -8.76 2.00
C ASP A 134 17.05 -7.52 1.72
N HIS A 135 16.41 -7.45 0.54
CA HIS A 135 15.72 -6.26 0.08
C HIS A 135 14.53 -5.91 0.95
N ARG A 136 14.45 -4.64 1.34
CA ARG A 136 13.33 -4.05 2.10
C ARG A 136 12.64 -2.98 1.28
N LEU A 137 11.34 -2.85 1.50
CA LEU A 137 10.49 -1.80 0.94
C LEU A 137 10.32 -0.69 1.97
N GLY A 138 10.67 0.53 1.61
CA GLY A 138 10.34 1.72 2.39
C GLY A 138 8.96 2.25 2.03
N ILE A 139 8.16 2.62 3.04
CA ILE A 139 6.88 3.31 2.84
C ILE A 139 6.98 4.69 3.46
N VAL A 140 6.88 5.72 2.62
CA VAL A 140 6.70 7.12 3.02
C VAL A 140 5.19 7.39 3.05
N LEU A 141 4.68 7.91 4.16
CA LEU A 141 3.25 8.21 4.26
C LEU A 141 2.93 9.52 3.53
N LEU A 142 1.87 9.49 2.76
CA LEU A 142 1.32 10.60 2.00
C LEU A 142 -0.14 10.79 2.40
N MET A 143 -0.54 12.01 2.79
CA MET A 143 -1.94 12.34 3.00
C MET A 143 -2.49 13.01 1.73
N GLU A 144 -3.61 12.51 1.24
CA GLU A 144 -4.27 12.99 0.03
C GLU A 144 -5.61 13.65 0.37
N GLY A 145 -5.90 14.75 -0.31
CA GLY A 145 -7.18 15.46 -0.16
C GLY A 145 -7.33 16.26 1.15
N ALA A 146 -6.22 16.58 1.83
CA ALA A 146 -6.21 17.35 3.07
C ALA A 146 -6.21 18.87 2.82
#